data_d32c2cd05821bb0062440808d2465dfa
#
_entry.id   d32c2cd05821bb0062440808d2465dfa
#
_cell.length_a   1.000
_cell.length_b   1.000
_cell.length_c   1.000
_cell.angle_alpha   90.00
_cell.angle_beta   90.00
_cell.angle_gamma   90.00
#
_symmetry.space_group_name_H-M   'P 1'
#
loop_
_entity.id
_entity.type
_entity.pdbx_description
1 polymer ?
#
loop_
_entity_poly.entity_id
_entity_poly.type
_entity_poly.pdbx_seq_one_letter_code
_entity_poly.pdbx_strand_id
1 'polypeptide(L)'
;LIARRWERLYNRLPDGFVVETPLYAGGHLGVTKMEQVENEEFSLEKVVPEVVEYVEKELKTPTPVIAAGGIWTREDIEHAFDLGASGVQMGTRFACTYEGDASDRFKQAYIDATEEDVVIIQSPAGLPGRALRSPFIDKYLREGTVGNKPCIANCLTHCRYRTERKTFCIAQALIDAFFGNWEEGLFFCGTNVTRITKKEYVADIIAELFGPQENK
;
A
#
# COMPACT_ATOMS: atom_id res chain seq x y z
N LEU A 1 -10.67 -14.21 -12.31
CA LEU A 1 -10.73 -13.45 -13.56
C LEU A 1 -9.35 -13.13 -14.12
N ILE A 2 -8.43 -12.51 -13.36
CA ILE A 2 -7.09 -12.08 -13.78
C ILE A 2 -6.27 -13.29 -14.27
N ALA A 3 -6.18 -14.36 -13.49
CA ALA A 3 -5.41 -15.55 -13.82
C ALA A 3 -5.86 -16.19 -15.17
N ARG A 4 -7.17 -16.36 -15.35
CA ARG A 4 -7.72 -16.92 -16.58
C ARG A 4 -7.52 -16.04 -17.79
N ARG A 5 -7.57 -14.71 -17.61
CA ARG A 5 -7.24 -13.76 -18.67
C ARG A 5 -5.77 -13.82 -19.03
N TRP A 6 -4.90 -13.93 -18.04
CA TRP A 6 -3.45 -14.03 -18.23
C TRP A 6 -3.10 -15.33 -18.98
N GLU A 7 -3.65 -16.46 -18.53
CA GLU A 7 -3.49 -17.75 -19.21
C GLU A 7 -3.91 -17.70 -20.69
N ARG A 8 -5.10 -17.11 -20.95
CA ARG A 8 -5.61 -16.98 -22.32
C ARG A 8 -4.75 -16.08 -23.22
N LEU A 9 -4.19 -14.98 -22.68
CA LEU A 9 -3.42 -14.02 -23.46
C LEU A 9 -1.96 -14.43 -23.65
N TYR A 10 -1.39 -15.11 -22.66
CA TYR A 10 0.05 -15.37 -22.61
C TYR A 10 0.40 -16.86 -22.54
N ASN A 11 -0.59 -17.74 -22.59
CA ASN A 11 -0.44 -19.19 -22.40
C ASN A 11 0.38 -19.55 -21.15
N ARG A 12 0.17 -18.80 -20.08
CA ARG A 12 0.92 -18.88 -18.83
C ARG A 12 0.04 -18.35 -17.67
N LEU A 13 0.13 -19.00 -16.52
CA LEU A 13 -0.44 -18.49 -15.26
C LEU A 13 0.52 -17.49 -14.59
N PRO A 14 0.02 -16.60 -13.73
CA PRO A 14 0.86 -15.77 -12.87
C PRO A 14 1.75 -16.62 -11.96
N ASP A 15 2.93 -16.11 -11.61
CA ASP A 15 3.87 -16.78 -10.72
C ASP A 15 3.44 -16.73 -9.25
N GLY A 16 2.54 -15.82 -8.90
CA GLY A 16 1.98 -15.65 -7.56
C GLY A 16 0.86 -14.62 -7.55
N PHE A 17 0.14 -14.56 -6.44
CA PHE A 17 -0.87 -13.54 -6.15
C PHE A 17 -0.49 -12.78 -4.89
N VAL A 18 -0.50 -11.47 -4.94
CA VAL A 18 -0.48 -10.63 -3.74
C VAL A 18 -1.92 -10.23 -3.45
N VAL A 19 -2.40 -10.57 -2.26
CA VAL A 19 -3.73 -10.25 -1.76
C VAL A 19 -3.58 -9.19 -0.68
N GLU A 20 -4.14 -8.02 -0.93
CA GLU A 20 -4.01 -6.88 -0.03
C GLU A 20 -5.38 -6.48 0.55
N THR A 21 -5.47 -6.36 1.88
CA THR A 21 -6.68 -5.86 2.52
C THR A 21 -6.73 -4.32 2.48
N PRO A 22 -7.86 -3.71 2.04
CA PRO A 22 -8.03 -2.26 2.08
C PRO A 22 -8.12 -1.71 3.51
N LEU A 23 -8.47 -2.54 4.50
CA LEU A 23 -8.62 -2.13 5.89
C LEU A 23 -7.33 -1.51 6.46
N TYR A 24 -6.17 -2.05 6.08
CA TYR A 24 -4.88 -1.67 6.71
C TYR A 24 -3.80 -1.25 5.72
N ALA A 25 -3.98 -1.52 4.44
CA ALA A 25 -3.00 -1.21 3.40
C ALA A 25 -2.72 0.29 3.25
N GLY A 26 -1.61 0.61 2.62
CA GLY A 26 -1.20 1.96 2.23
C GLY A 26 -1.24 2.19 0.73
N GLY A 27 -1.25 3.43 0.31
CA GLY A 27 -1.38 3.75 -1.10
C GLY A 27 -2.78 3.44 -1.62
N HIS A 28 -2.89 2.97 -2.85
CA HIS A 28 -4.17 2.56 -3.44
C HIS A 28 -4.66 1.27 -2.78
N LEU A 29 -5.93 1.25 -2.37
CA LEU A 29 -6.47 0.23 -1.46
C LEU A 29 -7.12 -0.98 -2.17
N GLY A 30 -6.98 -1.12 -3.47
CA GLY A 30 -7.50 -2.29 -4.20
C GLY A 30 -9.02 -2.37 -4.34
N VAL A 31 -9.77 -1.45 -3.74
CA VAL A 31 -11.23 -1.30 -3.88
C VAL A 31 -11.58 -0.10 -4.74
N THR A 32 -12.77 -0.09 -5.32
CA THR A 32 -13.19 0.97 -6.27
C THR A 32 -13.99 2.10 -5.63
N LYS A 33 -14.52 1.89 -4.44
CA LYS A 33 -15.38 2.83 -3.73
C LYS A 33 -14.91 3.06 -2.30
N MET A 34 -15.10 4.29 -1.81
CA MET A 34 -14.70 4.69 -0.45
C MET A 34 -15.39 3.85 0.64
N GLU A 35 -16.67 3.56 0.48
CA GLU A 35 -17.46 2.76 1.43
C GLU A 35 -17.03 1.29 1.53
N GLN A 36 -16.19 0.83 0.62
CA GLN A 36 -15.65 -0.53 0.64
C GLN A 36 -14.37 -0.65 1.49
N VAL A 37 -13.75 0.46 1.85
CA VAL A 37 -12.45 0.45 2.52
C VAL A 37 -12.53 -0.21 3.90
N GLU A 38 -13.62 0.03 4.64
CA GLU A 38 -13.83 -0.51 5.99
C GLU A 38 -14.71 -1.76 6.00
N ASN A 39 -14.95 -2.37 4.83
CA ASN A 39 -15.78 -3.56 4.74
C ASN A 39 -14.97 -4.81 5.09
N GLU A 40 -15.34 -5.47 6.17
CA GLU A 40 -14.75 -6.72 6.68
C GLU A 40 -14.77 -7.89 5.67
N GLU A 41 -15.58 -7.81 4.62
CA GLU A 41 -15.56 -8.80 3.53
C GLU A 41 -14.22 -8.78 2.76
N PHE A 42 -13.43 -7.73 2.89
CA PHE A 42 -12.09 -7.61 2.30
C PHE A 42 -10.98 -7.83 3.33
N SER A 43 -11.27 -8.37 4.51
CA SER A 43 -10.24 -8.73 5.50
C SER A 43 -9.36 -9.89 5.00
N LEU A 44 -8.14 -10.00 5.52
CA LEU A 44 -7.25 -11.10 5.15
C LEU A 44 -7.84 -12.46 5.52
N GLU A 45 -8.57 -12.55 6.65
CA GLU A 45 -9.24 -13.74 7.16
C GLU A 45 -10.26 -14.32 6.17
N LYS A 46 -10.83 -13.47 5.32
CA LYS A 46 -11.78 -13.90 4.29
C LYS A 46 -11.12 -14.08 2.93
N VAL A 47 -10.37 -13.05 2.49
CA VAL A 47 -9.89 -13.02 1.11
C VAL A 47 -8.72 -13.98 0.88
N VAL A 48 -7.82 -14.18 1.85
CA VAL A 48 -6.68 -15.09 1.68
C VAL A 48 -7.15 -16.53 1.51
N PRO A 49 -7.99 -17.11 2.41
CA PRO A 49 -8.51 -18.47 2.22
C PRO A 49 -9.28 -18.65 0.91
N GLU A 50 -10.10 -17.68 0.51
CA GLU A 50 -10.83 -17.73 -0.76
C GLU A 50 -9.90 -17.81 -1.99
N VAL A 51 -8.82 -17.02 -1.98
CA VAL A 51 -7.85 -17.02 -3.09
C VAL A 51 -7.02 -18.30 -3.08
N VAL A 52 -6.62 -18.81 -1.90
CA VAL A 52 -5.93 -20.10 -1.76
C VAL A 52 -6.80 -21.24 -2.32
N GLU A 53 -8.05 -21.32 -1.89
CA GLU A 53 -9.01 -22.31 -2.37
C GLU A 53 -9.20 -22.23 -3.90
N TYR A 54 -9.31 -21.01 -4.43
CA TYR A 54 -9.41 -20.82 -5.88
C TYR A 54 -8.17 -21.30 -6.63
N VAL A 55 -6.97 -21.02 -6.11
CA VAL A 55 -5.70 -21.48 -6.70
C VAL A 55 -5.64 -22.99 -6.74
N GLU A 56 -5.95 -23.65 -5.63
CA GLU A 56 -5.90 -25.11 -5.50
C GLU A 56 -6.93 -25.82 -6.39
N LYS A 57 -8.18 -25.37 -6.35
CA LYS A 57 -9.29 -26.05 -7.03
C LYS A 57 -9.39 -25.71 -8.51
N GLU A 58 -9.19 -24.44 -8.85
CA GLU A 58 -9.48 -23.92 -10.19
C GLU A 58 -8.24 -23.80 -11.07
N LEU A 59 -7.10 -23.36 -10.52
CA LEU A 59 -5.85 -23.25 -11.30
C LEU A 59 -5.09 -24.56 -11.30
N LYS A 60 -5.21 -25.36 -10.24
CA LYS A 60 -4.56 -26.68 -10.09
C LYS A 60 -3.04 -26.61 -10.26
N THR A 61 -2.45 -25.51 -9.82
CA THR A 61 -1.01 -25.25 -9.85
C THR A 61 -0.57 -24.71 -8.49
N PRO A 62 0.67 -24.99 -8.06
CA PRO A 62 1.20 -24.50 -6.79
C PRO A 62 1.56 -22.99 -6.88
N THR A 63 0.59 -22.14 -7.18
CA THR A 63 0.78 -20.70 -7.29
C THR A 63 0.72 -20.06 -5.90
N PRO A 64 1.80 -19.45 -5.39
CA PRO A 64 1.81 -18.87 -4.05
C PRO A 64 0.86 -17.68 -3.90
N VAL A 65 0.24 -17.60 -2.74
CA VAL A 65 -0.60 -16.47 -2.31
C VAL A 65 0.16 -15.72 -1.21
N ILE A 66 0.37 -14.43 -1.41
CA ILE A 66 1.10 -13.54 -0.51
C ILE A 66 0.12 -12.58 0.14
N ALA A 67 0.04 -12.58 1.47
CA ALA A 67 -0.82 -11.67 2.21
C ALA A 67 -0.16 -10.30 2.40
N ALA A 68 -0.94 -9.22 2.25
CA ALA A 68 -0.47 -7.85 2.38
C ALA A 68 -1.50 -6.94 3.08
N GLY A 69 -1.00 -5.88 3.71
CA GLY A 69 -1.81 -4.91 4.44
C GLY A 69 -1.96 -5.27 5.92
N GLY A 70 -1.49 -4.37 6.79
CA GLY A 70 -1.58 -4.52 8.24
C GLY A 70 -0.52 -5.39 8.90
N ILE A 71 0.28 -6.13 8.17
CA ILE A 71 1.32 -7.01 8.70
C ILE A 71 2.47 -6.21 9.28
N TRP A 72 2.80 -6.46 10.55
CA TRP A 72 3.81 -5.72 11.29
C TRP A 72 4.70 -6.60 12.17
N THR A 73 4.13 -7.57 12.88
CA THR A 73 4.81 -8.45 13.82
C THR A 73 5.01 -9.85 13.24
N ARG A 74 5.75 -10.67 13.97
CA ARG A 74 5.89 -12.11 13.68
C ARG A 74 4.55 -12.83 13.81
N GLU A 75 3.76 -12.49 14.82
CA GLU A 75 2.42 -13.05 15.03
C GLU A 75 1.49 -12.77 13.84
N ASP A 76 1.58 -11.56 13.25
CA ASP A 76 0.82 -11.24 12.03
C ASP A 76 1.25 -12.13 10.85
N ILE A 77 2.56 -12.43 10.75
CA ILE A 77 3.10 -13.33 9.72
C ILE A 77 2.60 -14.75 9.92
N GLU A 78 2.68 -15.25 11.15
CA GLU A 78 2.22 -16.59 11.52
C GLU A 78 0.71 -16.72 11.27
N HIS A 79 -0.06 -15.71 11.65
CA HIS A 79 -1.50 -15.65 11.35
C HIS A 79 -1.78 -15.69 9.83
N ALA A 80 -1.03 -14.94 9.01
CA ALA A 80 -1.18 -15.00 7.57
C ALA A 80 -0.90 -16.41 7.01
N PHE A 81 0.09 -17.13 7.56
CA PHE A 81 0.36 -18.51 7.20
C PHE A 81 -0.76 -19.46 7.64
N ASP A 82 -1.36 -19.27 8.80
CA ASP A 82 -2.51 -20.03 9.28
C ASP A 82 -3.73 -19.86 8.36
N LEU A 83 -3.87 -18.71 7.72
CA LEU A 83 -4.88 -18.45 6.68
C LEU A 83 -4.57 -19.15 5.34
N GLY A 84 -3.40 -19.76 5.18
CA GLY A 84 -2.94 -20.45 3.97
C GLY A 84 -2.06 -19.62 3.05
N ALA A 85 -1.64 -18.41 3.46
CA ALA A 85 -0.67 -17.64 2.67
C ALA A 85 0.69 -18.37 2.61
N SER A 86 1.39 -18.22 1.48
CA SER A 86 2.74 -18.75 1.28
C SER A 86 3.83 -17.73 1.68
N GLY A 87 3.46 -16.51 1.94
CA GLY A 87 4.35 -15.42 2.31
C GLY A 87 3.58 -14.15 2.65
N VAL A 88 4.31 -13.10 3.01
CA VAL A 88 3.75 -11.79 3.35
C VAL A 88 4.46 -10.65 2.61
N GLN A 89 3.75 -9.54 2.41
CA GLN A 89 4.32 -8.29 1.91
C GLN A 89 4.13 -7.20 2.95
N MET A 90 5.21 -6.50 3.27
CA MET A 90 5.23 -5.38 4.19
C MET A 90 5.79 -4.14 3.50
N GLY A 91 5.11 -3.00 3.60
CA GLY A 91 5.54 -1.76 2.97
C GLY A 91 5.96 -0.70 4.00
N THR A 92 5.02 -0.22 4.80
CA THR A 92 5.16 0.97 5.66
C THR A 92 6.35 0.87 6.62
N ARG A 93 6.58 -0.30 7.25
CA ARG A 93 7.70 -0.50 8.18
C ARG A 93 9.06 -0.34 7.48
N PHE A 94 9.20 -0.90 6.28
CA PHE A 94 10.44 -0.85 5.51
C PHE A 94 10.68 0.50 4.84
N ALA A 95 9.63 1.29 4.57
CA ALA A 95 9.77 2.64 4.00
C ALA A 95 10.53 3.61 4.92
N CYS A 96 10.50 3.38 6.25
CA CYS A 96 11.18 4.19 7.25
C CYS A 96 12.48 3.54 7.77
N THR A 97 13.23 2.86 6.91
CA THR A 97 14.54 2.26 7.27
C THR A 97 15.71 3.16 6.86
N TYR A 98 16.89 2.89 7.44
CA TYR A 98 18.12 3.58 7.04
C TYR A 98 18.48 3.30 5.59
N GLU A 99 18.18 2.11 5.08
CA GLU A 99 18.45 1.67 3.70
C GLU A 99 17.44 2.20 2.69
N GLY A 100 16.27 2.66 3.14
CA GLY A 100 15.26 3.23 2.24
C GLY A 100 15.75 4.50 1.55
N ASP A 101 15.48 4.64 0.24
CA ASP A 101 16.00 5.74 -0.59
C ASP A 101 15.26 7.08 -0.37
N ALA A 102 14.09 7.08 0.27
CA ALA A 102 13.34 8.30 0.54
C ALA A 102 14.12 9.22 1.48
N SER A 103 13.93 10.52 1.31
CA SER A 103 14.62 11.54 2.12
C SER A 103 14.37 11.37 3.62
N ASP A 104 15.28 11.91 4.44
CA ASP A 104 15.08 11.94 5.89
C ASP A 104 13.81 12.69 6.30
N ARG A 105 13.39 13.70 5.54
CA ARG A 105 12.12 14.41 5.77
C ARG A 105 10.90 13.53 5.51
N PHE A 106 10.96 12.67 4.49
CA PHE A 106 9.91 11.67 4.27
C PHE A 106 9.80 10.73 5.48
N LYS A 107 10.93 10.19 5.92
CA LYS A 107 10.99 9.27 7.07
C LYS A 107 10.53 9.96 8.37
N GLN A 108 10.89 11.24 8.55
CA GLN A 108 10.44 12.00 9.70
C GLN A 108 8.92 12.21 9.72
N ALA A 109 8.30 12.45 8.55
CA ALA A 109 6.85 12.54 8.46
C ALA A 109 6.14 11.24 8.91
N TYR A 110 6.77 10.07 8.69
CA TYR A 110 6.24 8.80 9.19
C TYR A 110 6.42 8.66 10.70
N ILE A 111 7.57 9.10 11.26
CA ILE A 111 7.86 9.05 12.70
C ILE A 111 6.94 9.98 13.50
N ASP A 112 6.61 11.13 12.94
CA ASP A 112 5.77 12.14 13.59
C ASP A 112 4.26 11.85 13.43
N ALA A 113 3.87 10.85 12.61
CA ALA A 113 2.49 10.56 12.29
C ALA A 113 1.69 10.04 13.48
N THR A 114 0.49 10.59 13.67
CA THR A 114 -0.52 10.13 14.62
C THR A 114 -1.70 9.47 13.91
N GLU A 115 -2.61 8.86 14.64
CA GLU A 115 -3.83 8.25 14.07
C GLU A 115 -4.70 9.28 13.33
N GLU A 116 -4.73 10.53 13.81
CA GLU A 116 -5.50 11.63 13.22
C GLU A 116 -4.92 12.10 11.87
N ASP A 117 -3.65 11.78 11.63
CA ASP A 117 -2.96 12.13 10.39
C ASP A 117 -3.20 11.11 9.26
N VAL A 118 -3.74 9.93 9.57
CA VAL A 118 -4.02 8.90 8.58
C VAL A 118 -5.38 9.13 7.95
N VAL A 119 -5.39 9.45 6.66
CA VAL A 119 -6.62 9.79 5.92
C VAL A 119 -6.77 8.95 4.66
N ILE A 120 -8.00 8.79 4.21
CA ILE A 120 -8.33 8.18 2.93
C ILE A 120 -8.78 9.26 1.96
N ILE A 121 -8.18 9.27 0.78
CA ILE A 121 -8.46 10.22 -0.28
C ILE A 121 -8.95 9.51 -1.54
N GLN A 122 -9.69 10.22 -2.40
CA GLN A 122 -9.94 9.78 -3.76
C GLN A 122 -8.73 10.14 -4.63
N SER A 123 -7.96 9.14 -5.02
CA SER A 123 -6.78 9.32 -5.85
C SER A 123 -7.12 9.75 -7.28
N PRO A 124 -6.22 10.46 -7.98
CA PRO A 124 -6.35 10.76 -9.42
C PRO A 124 -6.48 9.52 -10.30
N ALA A 125 -6.04 8.36 -9.83
CA ALA A 125 -6.20 7.08 -10.53
C ALA A 125 -7.62 6.50 -10.42
N GLY A 126 -8.52 7.15 -9.67
CA GLY A 126 -9.91 6.71 -9.51
C GLY A 126 -10.13 5.68 -8.41
N LEU A 127 -9.13 5.44 -7.55
CA LEU A 127 -9.20 4.50 -6.44
C LEU A 127 -9.08 5.22 -5.10
N PRO A 128 -9.69 4.72 -4.02
CA PRO A 128 -9.35 5.15 -2.67
C PRO A 128 -7.86 4.94 -2.38
N GLY A 129 -7.26 5.86 -1.63
CA GLY A 129 -5.85 5.76 -1.24
C GLY A 129 -5.63 6.26 0.17
N ARG A 130 -4.82 5.54 0.97
CA ARG A 130 -4.48 5.94 2.34
C ARG A 130 -3.14 6.65 2.37
N ALA A 131 -3.13 7.83 3.02
CA ALA A 131 -1.98 8.71 3.08
C ALA A 131 -1.92 9.48 4.39
N LEU A 132 -0.77 10.11 4.66
CA LEU A 132 -0.65 11.11 5.73
C LEU A 132 -1.33 12.41 5.31
N ARG A 133 -1.98 13.06 6.27
CA ARG A 133 -2.62 14.34 6.13
C ARG A 133 -1.57 15.47 6.12
N SER A 134 -1.11 15.81 4.94
CA SER A 134 -0.18 16.93 4.70
C SER A 134 -0.95 18.21 4.30
N PRO A 135 -0.32 19.39 4.31
CA PRO A 135 -0.92 20.61 3.76
C PRO A 135 -1.41 20.45 2.32
N PHE A 136 -0.71 19.64 1.52
CA PHE A 136 -1.13 19.25 0.18
C PHE A 136 -2.48 18.54 0.19
N ILE A 137 -2.66 17.55 1.07
CA ILE A 137 -3.91 16.79 1.20
C ILE A 137 -5.04 17.67 1.72
N ASP A 138 -4.79 18.51 2.73
CA ASP A 138 -5.79 19.47 3.22
C ASP A 138 -6.27 20.42 2.12
N LYS A 139 -5.35 20.90 1.30
CA LYS A 139 -5.68 21.73 0.14
C LYS A 139 -6.49 20.96 -0.89
N TYR A 140 -6.11 19.72 -1.19
CA TYR A 140 -6.85 18.87 -2.12
C TYR A 140 -8.27 18.58 -1.63
N LEU A 141 -8.44 18.23 -0.37
CA LEU A 141 -9.75 17.94 0.21
C LEU A 141 -10.67 19.17 0.21
N ARG A 142 -10.11 20.37 0.37
CA ARG A 142 -10.86 21.63 0.36
C ARG A 142 -11.19 22.11 -1.07
N GLU A 143 -10.26 22.01 -2.00
CA GLU A 143 -10.35 22.63 -3.33
C GLU A 143 -10.67 21.64 -4.45
N GLY A 144 -10.50 20.32 -4.21
CA GLY A 144 -10.72 19.26 -5.21
C GLY A 144 -9.66 19.24 -6.33
N THR A 145 -8.77 20.23 -6.35
CA THR A 145 -7.71 20.39 -7.36
C THR A 145 -6.49 21.03 -6.72
N VAL A 146 -5.31 20.47 -6.96
CA VAL A 146 -4.05 21.01 -6.44
C VAL A 146 -2.97 20.98 -7.49
N GLY A 147 -2.19 22.07 -7.50
CA GLY A 147 -1.02 22.23 -8.35
C GLY A 147 -1.35 22.72 -9.77
N ASN A 148 -0.35 23.30 -10.39
CA ASN A 148 -0.41 23.84 -11.75
C ASN A 148 0.83 23.42 -12.56
N LYS A 149 1.50 22.34 -12.13
CA LYS A 149 2.72 21.85 -12.78
C LYS A 149 2.36 21.16 -14.11
N PRO A 150 3.18 21.26 -15.15
CA PRO A 150 2.97 20.53 -16.38
C PRO A 150 3.11 19.02 -16.15
N CYS A 151 2.42 18.22 -16.96
CA CYS A 151 2.58 16.77 -16.91
C CYS A 151 3.98 16.38 -17.41
N ILE A 152 4.74 15.69 -16.56
CA ILE A 152 6.10 15.23 -16.89
C ILE A 152 6.18 13.72 -17.16
N ALA A 153 5.27 12.93 -16.56
CA ALA A 153 5.38 11.47 -16.54
C ALA A 153 4.56 10.79 -17.64
N ASN A 154 3.52 11.44 -18.15
CA ASN A 154 2.59 10.85 -19.13
C ASN A 154 2.12 9.43 -18.76
N CYS A 155 1.92 9.18 -17.43
CA CYS A 155 1.80 7.86 -16.83
C CYS A 155 0.45 7.18 -17.04
N LEU A 156 -0.62 7.95 -17.30
CA LEU A 156 -1.98 7.43 -17.51
C LEU A 156 -2.46 7.76 -18.92
N THR A 157 -3.08 6.79 -19.60
CA THR A 157 -3.72 6.99 -20.89
C THR A 157 -4.82 8.05 -20.79
N HIS A 158 -5.71 7.92 -19.81
CA HIS A 158 -6.73 8.91 -19.49
C HIS A 158 -6.42 9.56 -18.14
N CYS A 159 -6.05 10.84 -18.15
CA CYS A 159 -5.63 11.57 -16.96
C CYS A 159 -6.40 12.89 -16.85
N ARG A 160 -7.31 12.99 -15.90
CA ARG A 160 -8.13 14.19 -15.67
C ARG A 160 -7.30 15.42 -15.31
N TYR A 161 -6.17 15.24 -14.63
CA TYR A 161 -5.25 16.36 -14.38
C TYR A 161 -4.65 16.90 -15.67
N ARG A 162 -4.22 16.03 -16.60
CA ARG A 162 -3.61 16.43 -17.85
C ARG A 162 -4.61 17.08 -18.82
N THR A 163 -5.81 16.50 -18.93
CA THR A 163 -6.82 16.92 -19.92
C THR A 163 -7.75 18.01 -19.42
N GLU A 164 -8.14 17.97 -18.14
CA GLU A 164 -9.18 18.83 -17.58
C GLU A 164 -8.66 19.77 -16.49
N ARG A 165 -7.40 19.61 -16.08
CA ARG A 165 -6.83 20.31 -14.92
C ARG A 165 -7.63 20.12 -13.63
N LYS A 166 -8.26 18.96 -13.47
CA LYS A 166 -8.95 18.52 -12.25
C LYS A 166 -8.07 17.58 -11.46
N THR A 167 -8.29 17.50 -10.13
CA THR A 167 -7.50 16.69 -9.22
C THR A 167 -6.04 17.16 -9.14
N PHE A 168 -5.06 16.26 -9.11
CA PHE A 168 -3.63 16.58 -9.05
C PHE A 168 -2.79 15.58 -9.87
N CYS A 169 -1.54 15.92 -10.12
CA CYS A 169 -0.60 15.00 -10.76
C CYS A 169 -0.03 14.05 -9.71
N ILE A 170 -0.49 12.79 -9.69
CA ILE A 170 -0.05 11.81 -8.69
C ILE A 170 1.46 11.52 -8.79
N ALA A 171 2.01 11.42 -10.00
CA ALA A 171 3.44 11.16 -10.18
C ALA A 171 4.28 12.29 -9.57
N GLN A 172 3.90 13.55 -9.79
CA GLN A 172 4.62 14.68 -9.21
C GLN A 172 4.48 14.70 -7.68
N ALA A 173 3.27 14.49 -7.15
CA ALA A 173 3.04 14.48 -5.71
C ALA A 173 3.82 13.35 -4.98
N LEU A 174 3.97 12.19 -5.62
CA LEU A 174 4.81 11.10 -5.08
C LEU A 174 6.30 11.44 -5.13
N ILE A 175 6.77 12.10 -6.20
CA ILE A 175 8.16 12.59 -6.31
C ILE A 175 8.42 13.66 -5.24
N ASP A 176 7.51 14.60 -5.07
CA ASP A 176 7.62 15.65 -4.03
C ASP A 176 7.69 15.01 -2.62
N ALA A 177 6.88 13.99 -2.35
CA ALA A 177 6.94 13.24 -1.09
C ALA A 177 8.29 12.53 -0.91
N PHE A 178 8.80 11.84 -1.94
CA PHE A 178 10.08 11.14 -1.89
C PHE A 178 11.23 12.08 -1.48
N PHE A 179 11.24 13.30 -2.00
CA PHE A 179 12.20 14.33 -1.61
C PHE A 179 11.85 15.05 -0.30
N GLY A 180 10.75 14.70 0.36
CA GLY A 180 10.34 15.26 1.65
C GLY A 180 9.69 16.63 1.57
N ASN A 181 9.14 17.00 0.42
CA ASN A 181 8.36 18.22 0.27
C ASN A 181 6.96 18.03 0.90
N TRP A 182 6.83 18.34 2.17
CA TRP A 182 5.60 18.18 2.96
C TRP A 182 4.43 19.01 2.42
N GLU A 183 4.73 20.19 1.85
CA GLU A 183 3.72 21.12 1.36
C GLU A 183 3.08 20.69 0.02
N GLU A 184 3.76 19.86 -0.76
CA GLU A 184 3.30 19.47 -2.10
C GLU A 184 3.29 17.95 -2.30
N GLY A 185 3.74 17.18 -1.31
CA GLY A 185 3.92 15.72 -1.40
C GLY A 185 2.68 14.92 -0.99
N LEU A 186 2.48 13.80 -1.67
CA LEU A 186 1.54 12.74 -1.29
C LEU A 186 2.30 11.61 -0.60
N PHE A 187 2.17 11.52 0.72
CA PHE A 187 2.84 10.53 1.56
C PHE A 187 1.90 9.33 1.79
N PHE A 188 1.94 8.36 0.91
CA PHE A 188 1.17 7.13 1.07
C PHE A 188 1.69 6.27 2.22
N CYS A 189 0.81 5.78 3.08
CA CYS A 189 1.16 4.93 4.22
C CYS A 189 0.03 3.95 4.54
N GLY A 190 0.35 2.82 5.17
CA GLY A 190 -0.63 1.95 5.81
C GLY A 190 -1.02 2.45 7.21
N THR A 191 -2.02 1.85 7.82
CA THR A 191 -2.46 2.19 9.20
C THR A 191 -1.35 2.05 10.23
N ASN A 192 -0.44 1.09 10.05
CA ASN A 192 0.70 0.84 10.95
C ASN A 192 1.77 1.94 10.94
N VAL A 193 1.62 3.02 10.16
CA VAL A 193 2.57 4.15 10.18
C VAL A 193 2.70 4.75 11.59
N THR A 194 1.63 4.77 12.36
CA THR A 194 1.60 5.28 13.74
C THR A 194 2.42 4.45 14.75
N ARG A 195 2.85 3.24 14.35
CA ARG A 195 3.75 2.39 15.15
C ARG A 195 5.22 2.70 14.93
N ILE A 196 5.55 3.54 13.94
CA ILE A 196 6.93 3.94 13.63
C ILE A 196 7.34 5.04 14.60
N THR A 197 8.32 4.77 15.46
CA THR A 197 8.84 5.74 16.43
C THR A 197 10.28 6.19 16.13
N LYS A 198 10.95 5.49 15.23
CA LYS A 198 12.35 5.73 14.83
C LYS A 198 12.66 5.08 13.48
N LYS A 199 13.78 5.47 12.88
CA LYS A 199 14.37 4.69 11.78
C LYS A 199 15.01 3.41 12.31
N GLU A 200 14.85 2.31 11.61
CA GLU A 200 15.45 1.02 11.92
C GLU A 200 16.34 0.54 10.76
N TYR A 201 17.24 -0.40 11.01
CA TYR A 201 17.91 -1.12 9.94
C TYR A 201 17.06 -2.31 9.48
N VAL A 202 17.08 -2.58 8.18
CA VAL A 202 16.38 -3.76 7.60
C VAL A 202 16.81 -5.04 8.29
N ALA A 203 18.11 -5.18 8.60
CA ALA A 203 18.65 -6.36 9.28
C ALA A 203 18.02 -6.57 10.66
N ASP A 204 17.79 -5.50 11.43
CA ASP A 204 17.17 -5.55 12.75
C ASP A 204 15.70 -5.96 12.66
N ILE A 205 14.97 -5.40 11.71
CA ILE A 205 13.58 -5.78 11.44
C ILE A 205 13.49 -7.27 11.07
N ILE A 206 14.35 -7.75 10.20
CA ILE A 206 14.38 -9.17 9.79
C ILE A 206 14.74 -10.07 10.96
N ALA A 207 15.71 -9.67 11.80
CA ALA A 207 16.08 -10.44 12.99
C ALA A 207 14.91 -10.51 14.00
N GLU A 208 14.16 -9.43 14.19
CA GLU A 208 12.97 -9.41 15.04
C GLU A 208 11.89 -10.35 14.50
N LEU A 209 11.62 -10.29 13.20
CA LEU A 209 10.53 -11.06 12.58
C LEU A 209 10.84 -12.55 12.45
N PHE A 210 12.09 -12.94 12.20
CA PHE A 210 12.50 -14.30 11.84
C PHE A 210 13.62 -14.88 12.68
N GLY A 211 14.23 -14.10 13.58
CA GLY A 211 15.28 -14.56 14.46
C GLY A 211 14.80 -15.63 15.47
N PRO A 212 15.74 -16.33 16.14
CA PRO A 212 15.38 -17.27 17.20
C PRO A 212 14.60 -16.54 18.29
N GLN A 213 13.48 -17.13 18.73
CA GLN A 213 12.74 -16.61 19.90
C GLN A 213 13.60 -16.80 21.14
N GLU A 214 13.92 -15.74 21.84
CA GLU A 214 14.38 -15.86 23.22
C GLU A 214 13.20 -16.41 24.03
N ASN A 215 13.37 -17.62 24.55
CA ASN A 215 12.37 -18.20 25.47
C ASN A 215 12.19 -17.25 26.65
N LYS A 216 11.09 -16.55 26.71
CA LYS A 216 10.68 -15.75 27.85
C LYS A 216 10.14 -16.63 28.98
#